data_bf0934c6b36a798c3a9e5c3ed0a5ebe6
#
_entry.id   bf0934c6b36a798c3a9e5c3ed0a5ebe6
#
_cell.length_a   1.000
_cell.length_b   1.000
_cell.length_c   1.000
_cell.angle_alpha   90.00
_cell.angle_beta   90.00
_cell.angle_gamma   90.00
#
_symmetry.space_group_name_H-M   'P 1'
#
loop_
_entity.id
_entity.type
_entity.pdbx_description
1 polymer ?
#
loop_
_entity_poly.entity_id
_entity_poly.type
_entity_poly.pdbx_seq_one_letter_code
_entity_poly.pdbx_strand_id
1 'polypeptide(L)'
;MCPGRDGPGRSAREQTLALLGLLSHEYFHTWNIKRIKPAAFVPYDLRQEVYTRMLWVFEGITSYYDDLSLLRTDRITIDAYLQLLSDTVGRVYGAPGRRRQTLEEASFTAWTTFYQQDDNAPNAIVSYYAKGALVAMALDLQLRASSHGRHTLDDVMRLAWSRFGDGRGMPEDGFEALANELADTDLSDFFNTALRNTQDLDLAALLHRFGIRLQPAAEQPAAAYLGATVRPASTTAILKHVLSDSPAQRGGLAPGDEIIAIDALKVTAADLDTRIQRYPVGATVTILAFRRDELMTVNVTLQSAPPSSTRLVLDDAATGACLERRIAWLGG
;
A
#
# COMPACT_ATOMS: atom_id res chain seq x y z
N MET A 1 -8.39 -10.56 5.78
CA MET A 1 -8.49 -10.77 4.31
C MET A 1 -7.99 -9.49 3.65
N CYS A 2 -6.81 -9.50 3.00
CA CYS A 2 -6.25 -8.31 2.36
C CYS A 2 -7.21 -7.81 1.27
N PRO A 3 -7.85 -6.65 1.41
CA PRO A 3 -8.72 -6.12 0.37
C PRO A 3 -7.85 -5.65 -0.80
N GLY A 4 -8.08 -6.20 -1.98
CA GLY A 4 -7.49 -5.71 -3.23
C GLY A 4 -6.90 -6.75 -4.19
N ARG A 5 -6.91 -8.03 -3.84
CA ARG A 5 -6.40 -9.08 -4.73
C ARG A 5 -7.46 -9.79 -5.58
N ASP A 6 -8.75 -9.50 -5.39
CA ASP A 6 -9.86 -10.14 -6.14
C ASP A 6 -10.47 -9.16 -7.15
N GLY A 7 -10.08 -9.28 -8.43
CA GLY A 7 -10.69 -8.59 -9.55
C GLY A 7 -11.05 -9.54 -10.68
N PRO A 8 -12.20 -9.37 -11.36
CA PRO A 8 -12.54 -10.17 -12.54
C PRO A 8 -11.55 -9.84 -13.69
N GLY A 9 -10.94 -10.87 -14.28
CA GLY A 9 -10.06 -10.76 -15.44
C GLY A 9 -8.61 -11.20 -15.22
N ARG A 10 -8.24 -11.71 -14.04
CA ARG A 10 -6.89 -12.23 -13.80
C ARG A 10 -6.65 -13.56 -14.51
N SER A 11 -5.44 -13.72 -15.04
CA SER A 11 -4.97 -15.00 -15.57
C SER A 11 -4.91 -16.07 -14.46
N ALA A 12 -4.99 -17.35 -14.83
CA ALA A 12 -4.86 -18.47 -13.88
C ALA A 12 -3.53 -18.40 -13.08
N ARG A 13 -2.45 -17.88 -13.69
CA ARG A 13 -1.16 -17.69 -13.03
C ARG A 13 -1.24 -16.61 -11.94
N GLU A 14 -1.86 -15.47 -12.21
CA GLU A 14 -2.04 -14.38 -11.23
C GLU A 14 -2.93 -14.82 -10.06
N GLN A 15 -3.97 -15.61 -10.35
CA GLN A 15 -4.82 -16.20 -9.30
C GLN A 15 -4.03 -17.16 -8.41
N THR A 16 -3.20 -18.02 -9.01
CA THR A 16 -2.33 -18.93 -8.25
C THR A 16 -1.33 -18.16 -7.38
N LEU A 17 -0.69 -17.11 -7.90
CA LEU A 17 0.24 -16.29 -7.12
C LEU A 17 -0.47 -15.58 -5.95
N ALA A 18 -1.67 -15.05 -6.19
CA ALA A 18 -2.46 -14.43 -5.13
C ALA A 18 -2.83 -15.42 -4.02
N LEU A 19 -3.19 -16.67 -4.39
CA LEU A 19 -3.46 -17.75 -3.43
C LEU A 19 -2.20 -18.13 -2.65
N LEU A 20 -1.06 -18.28 -3.31
CA LEU A 20 0.21 -18.60 -2.64
C LEU A 20 0.63 -17.49 -1.66
N GLY A 21 0.49 -16.22 -2.06
CA GLY A 21 0.74 -15.07 -1.17
C GLY A 21 -0.17 -15.10 0.05
N LEU A 22 -1.48 -15.37 -0.13
CA LEU A 22 -2.42 -15.52 0.98
C LEU A 22 -2.02 -16.67 1.92
N LEU A 23 -1.70 -17.84 1.38
CA LEU A 23 -1.28 -18.99 2.18
C LEU A 23 0.01 -18.69 2.96
N SER A 24 0.97 -18.00 2.34
CA SER A 24 2.21 -17.56 2.99
C SER A 24 1.91 -16.59 4.14
N HIS A 25 1.01 -15.62 3.91
CA HIS A 25 0.55 -14.65 4.91
C HIS A 25 -0.06 -15.35 6.13
N GLU A 26 -1.06 -16.20 5.91
CA GLU A 26 -1.76 -16.93 6.99
C GLU A 26 -0.83 -17.91 7.71
N TYR A 27 0.12 -18.51 7.00
CA TYR A 27 1.12 -19.35 7.63
C TYR A 27 2.09 -18.56 8.51
N PHE A 28 2.51 -17.36 8.11
CA PHE A 28 3.35 -16.48 8.92
C PHE A 28 2.66 -16.07 10.22
N HIS A 29 1.34 -15.95 10.21
CA HIS A 29 0.56 -15.69 11.42
C HIS A 29 0.62 -16.82 12.47
N THR A 30 1.11 -18.01 12.14
CA THR A 30 1.26 -19.09 13.14
C THR A 30 2.18 -18.69 14.28
N TRP A 31 3.10 -17.76 14.06
CA TRP A 31 3.94 -17.14 15.07
C TRP A 31 3.73 -15.64 15.22
N ASN A 32 3.62 -14.87 14.13
CA ASN A 32 3.41 -13.42 14.17
C ASN A 32 1.92 -13.10 14.28
N ILE A 33 1.44 -12.90 15.45
CA ILE A 33 0.17 -12.71 16.12
C ILE A 33 -0.31 -13.92 16.94
N LYS A 34 -0.18 -15.17 16.49
CA LYS A 34 -0.67 -16.29 17.32
C LYS A 34 0.20 -16.50 18.57
N ARG A 35 1.49 -16.23 18.47
CA ARG A 35 2.46 -16.40 19.58
C ARG A 35 3.05 -15.06 19.99
N ILE A 36 3.75 -14.36 19.12
CA ILE A 36 4.16 -12.98 19.31
C ILE A 36 2.91 -12.11 19.08
N LYS A 37 2.44 -11.39 20.08
CA LYS A 37 1.20 -10.60 20.01
C LYS A 37 1.31 -9.33 20.83
N PRO A 38 0.49 -8.29 20.58
CA PRO A 38 0.45 -7.10 21.43
C PRO A 38 0.10 -7.46 22.87
N ALA A 39 0.67 -6.77 23.83
CA ALA A 39 0.30 -6.93 25.25
C ALA A 39 -1.19 -6.65 25.50
N ALA A 40 -1.76 -5.72 24.72
CA ALA A 40 -3.19 -5.42 24.76
C ALA A 40 -4.09 -6.63 24.43
N PHE A 41 -3.56 -7.66 23.75
CA PHE A 41 -4.29 -8.88 23.39
C PHE A 41 -4.15 -9.99 24.46
N VAL A 42 -3.55 -9.70 25.62
CA VAL A 42 -3.31 -10.69 26.67
C VAL A 42 -3.91 -10.23 28.01
N PRO A 43 -4.89 -10.96 28.55
CA PRO A 43 -5.64 -12.05 27.92
C PRO A 43 -6.59 -11.54 26.83
N TYR A 44 -6.97 -12.40 25.87
CA TYR A 44 -8.01 -12.04 24.90
C TYR A 44 -9.37 -11.82 25.59
N ASP A 45 -10.02 -10.69 25.27
CA ASP A 45 -11.41 -10.44 25.59
C ASP A 45 -12.21 -10.23 24.29
N LEU A 46 -12.91 -11.28 23.86
CA LEU A 46 -13.70 -11.26 22.63
C LEU A 46 -15.05 -10.53 22.75
N ARG A 47 -15.35 -9.94 23.92
CA ARG A 47 -16.60 -9.19 24.17
C ARG A 47 -16.49 -7.73 23.79
N GLN A 48 -15.29 -7.25 23.49
CA GLN A 48 -15.01 -5.86 23.17
C GLN A 48 -13.88 -5.75 22.15
N GLU A 49 -13.80 -4.62 21.48
CA GLU A 49 -12.71 -4.27 20.59
C GLU A 49 -11.42 -4.05 21.39
N VAL A 50 -10.31 -4.49 20.85
CA VAL A 50 -9.00 -4.26 21.46
C VAL A 50 -8.17 -3.39 20.53
N TYR A 51 -7.67 -2.28 21.04
CA TYR A 51 -6.91 -1.28 20.30
C TYR A 51 -5.41 -1.44 20.55
N THR A 52 -4.62 -1.35 19.48
CA THR A 52 -3.16 -1.33 19.52
C THR A 52 -2.61 -0.52 18.35
N ARG A 53 -1.48 0.15 18.55
CA ARG A 53 -0.75 0.84 17.48
C ARG A 53 0.15 -0.09 16.67
N MET A 54 0.13 -1.38 16.98
CA MET A 54 1.09 -2.37 16.45
C MET A 54 0.53 -3.22 15.30
N LEU A 55 -0.67 -2.96 14.73
CA LEU A 55 -1.16 -3.81 13.64
C LEU A 55 -0.21 -3.78 12.42
N TRP A 56 0.52 -2.70 12.20
CA TRP A 56 1.56 -2.65 11.16
C TRP A 56 2.68 -3.69 11.38
N VAL A 57 3.00 -4.05 12.64
CA VAL A 57 3.95 -5.13 12.96
C VAL A 57 3.36 -6.48 12.60
N PHE A 58 2.09 -6.71 12.96
CA PHE A 58 1.48 -8.03 12.83
C PHE A 58 0.91 -8.29 11.44
N GLU A 59 0.50 -7.26 10.73
CA GLU A 59 -0.06 -7.37 9.38
C GLU A 59 0.92 -6.84 8.32
N GLY A 60 1.55 -5.70 8.59
CA GLY A 60 2.48 -5.09 7.64
C GLY A 60 3.76 -5.91 7.46
N ILE A 61 4.40 -6.34 8.55
CA ILE A 61 5.57 -7.24 8.46
C ILE A 61 5.17 -8.57 7.84
N THR A 62 4.02 -9.13 8.20
CA THR A 62 3.50 -10.35 7.59
C THR A 62 3.32 -10.16 6.08
N SER A 63 2.76 -9.02 5.66
CA SER A 63 2.60 -8.67 4.24
C SER A 63 3.92 -8.42 3.49
N TYR A 64 4.98 -8.06 4.19
CA TYR A 64 6.33 -8.02 3.60
C TYR A 64 6.89 -9.42 3.38
N TYR A 65 6.71 -10.29 4.38
CA TYR A 65 7.25 -11.65 4.32
C TYR A 65 6.43 -12.58 3.41
N ASP A 66 5.15 -12.32 3.17
CA ASP A 66 4.31 -13.22 2.37
C ASP A 66 4.88 -13.41 0.95
N ASP A 67 5.16 -12.33 0.26
CA ASP A 67 5.75 -12.36 -1.09
C ASP A 67 7.27 -12.65 -1.07
N LEU A 68 8.01 -12.14 -0.06
CA LEU A 68 9.45 -12.42 0.09
C LEU A 68 9.71 -13.90 0.34
N SER A 69 8.84 -14.59 1.09
CA SER A 69 8.96 -16.03 1.31
C SER A 69 8.76 -16.83 0.02
N LEU A 70 7.86 -16.38 -0.87
CA LEU A 70 7.68 -17.00 -2.18
C LEU A 70 8.94 -16.83 -3.05
N LEU A 71 9.59 -15.68 -2.98
CA LEU A 71 10.88 -15.47 -3.66
C LEU A 71 11.96 -16.38 -3.07
N ARG A 72 12.13 -16.40 -1.74
CA ARG A 72 13.16 -17.19 -1.04
C ARG A 72 13.00 -18.71 -1.22
N THR A 73 11.81 -19.15 -1.62
CA THR A 73 11.50 -20.57 -1.89
C THR A 73 11.39 -20.88 -3.38
N ASP A 74 11.86 -19.99 -4.25
CA ASP A 74 11.84 -20.13 -5.70
C ASP A 74 10.46 -20.37 -6.32
N ARG A 75 9.40 -19.88 -5.68
CA ARG A 75 8.03 -19.95 -6.20
C ARG A 75 7.73 -18.79 -7.16
N ILE A 76 8.45 -17.69 -7.01
CA ILE A 76 8.40 -16.53 -7.92
C ILE A 76 9.82 -16.09 -8.25
N THR A 77 9.97 -15.41 -9.39
CA THR A 77 11.24 -14.80 -9.80
C THR A 77 11.42 -13.44 -9.12
N ILE A 78 12.67 -12.91 -9.14
CA ILE A 78 12.98 -11.55 -8.67
C ILE A 78 12.11 -10.53 -9.40
N ASP A 79 11.94 -10.62 -10.72
CA ASP A 79 11.09 -9.70 -11.49
C ASP A 79 9.62 -9.73 -11.02
N ALA A 80 9.09 -10.92 -10.74
CA ALA A 80 7.73 -11.05 -10.23
C ALA A 80 7.60 -10.43 -8.83
N TYR A 81 8.58 -10.63 -7.96
CA TYR A 81 8.62 -10.00 -6.64
C TYR A 81 8.71 -8.47 -6.73
N LEU A 82 9.58 -7.94 -7.57
CA LEU A 82 9.70 -6.50 -7.80
C LEU A 82 8.42 -5.91 -8.39
N GLN A 83 7.67 -6.67 -9.20
CA GLN A 83 6.37 -6.24 -9.69
C GLN A 83 5.34 -6.16 -8.55
N LEU A 84 5.27 -7.15 -7.65
CA LEU A 84 4.38 -7.12 -6.48
C LEU A 84 4.70 -5.95 -5.54
N LEU A 85 5.99 -5.68 -5.32
CA LEU A 85 6.42 -4.50 -4.58
C LEU A 85 6.05 -3.19 -5.30
N SER A 86 6.22 -3.13 -6.62
CA SER A 86 5.82 -1.97 -7.43
C SER A 86 4.34 -1.66 -7.27
N ASP A 87 3.49 -2.69 -7.32
CA ASP A 87 2.05 -2.58 -7.14
C ASP A 87 1.71 -2.07 -5.73
N THR A 88 2.45 -2.52 -4.72
CA THR A 88 2.28 -2.08 -3.33
C THR A 88 2.69 -0.61 -3.15
N VAL A 89 3.83 -0.20 -3.72
CA VAL A 89 4.27 1.21 -3.75
C VAL A 89 3.24 2.07 -4.47
N GLY A 90 2.78 1.66 -5.66
CA GLY A 90 1.77 2.37 -6.44
C GLY A 90 0.47 2.56 -5.67
N ARG A 91 0.00 1.51 -4.99
CA ARG A 91 -1.21 1.54 -4.16
C ARG A 91 -1.10 2.51 -2.99
N VAL A 92 0.02 2.48 -2.26
CA VAL A 92 0.24 3.38 -1.12
C VAL A 92 0.43 4.82 -1.59
N TYR A 93 1.27 5.06 -2.61
CA TYR A 93 1.58 6.41 -3.06
C TYR A 93 0.45 7.04 -3.88
N GLY A 94 -0.40 6.24 -4.51
CA GLY A 94 -1.61 6.69 -5.20
C GLY A 94 -2.75 7.11 -4.28
N ALA A 95 -2.74 6.69 -2.99
CA ALA A 95 -3.81 7.01 -2.05
C ALA A 95 -3.53 8.30 -1.27
N PRO A 96 -4.37 9.36 -1.40
CA PRO A 96 -4.20 10.62 -0.67
C PRO A 96 -4.19 10.44 0.85
N GLY A 97 -4.92 9.46 1.37
CA GLY A 97 -5.05 9.16 2.79
C GLY A 97 -3.71 8.94 3.52
N ARG A 98 -2.66 8.47 2.81
CA ARG A 98 -1.32 8.33 3.40
C ARG A 98 -0.72 9.63 3.94
N ARG A 99 -1.19 10.79 3.42
CA ARG A 99 -0.80 12.14 3.86
C ARG A 99 -1.71 12.72 4.93
N ARG A 100 -2.72 11.95 5.36
CA ARG A 100 -3.72 12.36 6.35
C ARG A 100 -3.66 11.54 7.62
N GLN A 101 -3.33 10.25 7.51
CA GLN A 101 -3.30 9.32 8.61
C GLN A 101 -1.90 8.73 8.76
N THR A 102 -1.37 8.71 9.98
CA THR A 102 -0.12 8.03 10.33
C THR A 102 -0.32 6.52 10.38
N LEU A 103 0.77 5.75 10.36
CA LEU A 103 0.68 4.29 10.40
C LEU A 103 0.25 3.77 11.78
N GLU A 104 0.65 4.46 12.86
CA GLU A 104 0.16 4.16 14.22
C GLU A 104 -1.34 4.43 14.36
N GLU A 105 -1.82 5.57 13.83
CA GLU A 105 -3.27 5.87 13.84
C GLU A 105 -4.06 4.86 13.02
N ALA A 106 -3.57 4.46 11.83
CA ALA A 106 -4.19 3.44 11.00
C ALA A 106 -4.31 2.10 11.72
N SER A 107 -3.27 1.72 12.47
CA SER A 107 -3.30 0.52 13.31
C SER A 107 -4.30 0.65 14.45
N PHE A 108 -4.26 1.78 15.18
CA PHE A 108 -5.09 2.00 16.35
C PHE A 108 -6.58 2.10 16.01
N THR A 109 -6.92 2.80 14.95
CA THR A 109 -8.32 3.05 14.55
C THR A 109 -8.88 2.00 13.58
N ALA A 110 -8.21 0.86 13.41
CA ALA A 110 -8.58 -0.16 12.42
C ALA A 110 -10.05 -0.58 12.50
N TRP A 111 -10.58 -0.80 13.72
CA TRP A 111 -11.97 -1.20 13.93
C TRP A 111 -12.99 -0.22 13.39
N THR A 112 -12.73 1.09 13.54
CA THR A 112 -13.67 2.16 13.22
C THR A 112 -13.44 2.80 11.86
N THR A 113 -12.26 2.62 11.26
CA THR A 113 -11.91 3.24 9.97
C THR A 113 -11.64 2.20 8.88
N PHE A 114 -10.70 1.27 9.10
CA PHE A 114 -10.28 0.33 8.06
C PHE A 114 -11.34 -0.73 7.75
N TYR A 115 -12.03 -1.24 8.78
CA TYR A 115 -13.11 -2.23 8.63
C TYR A 115 -14.49 -1.61 8.40
N GLN A 116 -14.63 -0.28 8.53
CA GLN A 116 -15.87 0.46 8.31
C GLN A 116 -15.66 1.59 7.30
N GLN A 117 -15.08 1.25 6.14
CA GLN A 117 -14.74 2.23 5.10
C GLN A 117 -15.99 2.87 4.52
N ASP A 118 -15.97 4.20 4.44
CA ASP A 118 -16.93 5.03 3.75
C ASP A 118 -16.44 5.44 2.34
N ASP A 119 -17.25 6.24 1.66
CA ASP A 119 -16.92 6.75 0.32
C ASP A 119 -15.70 7.69 0.31
N ASN A 120 -15.25 8.18 1.47
CA ASN A 120 -14.07 9.05 1.61
C ASN A 120 -12.79 8.28 2.00
N ALA A 121 -12.87 6.98 2.26
CA ALA A 121 -11.75 6.18 2.74
C ALA A 121 -10.43 6.38 1.97
N PRO A 122 -10.38 6.43 0.62
CA PRO A 122 -9.11 6.66 -0.10
C PRO A 122 -8.43 7.99 0.22
N ASN A 123 -9.19 8.99 0.67
CA ASN A 123 -8.70 10.32 1.01
C ASN A 123 -8.29 10.47 2.48
N ALA A 124 -8.78 9.59 3.34
CA ALA A 124 -8.70 9.74 4.80
C ALA A 124 -7.79 8.73 5.49
N ILE A 125 -7.76 7.49 4.98
CA ILE A 125 -7.08 6.39 5.66
C ILE A 125 -5.94 5.81 4.82
N VAL A 126 -5.01 5.17 5.51
CA VAL A 126 -3.93 4.39 4.90
C VAL A 126 -4.01 2.92 5.35
N SER A 127 -3.68 2.01 4.46
CA SER A 127 -3.63 0.59 4.80
C SER A 127 -2.38 0.28 5.64
N TYR A 128 -2.57 -0.16 6.87
CA TYR A 128 -1.48 -0.63 7.72
C TYR A 128 -0.89 -1.97 7.23
N TYR A 129 -1.57 -2.71 6.38
CA TYR A 129 -0.99 -3.81 5.59
C TYR A 129 0.02 -3.30 4.57
N ALA A 130 -0.43 -2.50 3.62
CA ALA A 130 0.39 -2.08 2.48
C ALA A 130 1.49 -1.08 2.89
N LYS A 131 1.15 -0.01 3.65
CA LYS A 131 2.17 0.93 4.14
C LYS A 131 3.07 0.26 5.16
N GLY A 132 2.53 -0.62 6.01
CA GLY A 132 3.30 -1.42 6.95
C GLY A 132 4.31 -2.35 6.26
N ALA A 133 3.95 -2.98 5.14
CA ALA A 133 4.87 -3.79 4.34
C ALA A 133 6.03 -2.95 3.76
N LEU A 134 5.76 -1.72 3.29
CA LEU A 134 6.80 -0.81 2.82
C LEU A 134 7.72 -0.34 3.97
N VAL A 135 7.18 -0.11 5.15
CA VAL A 135 7.96 0.23 6.35
C VAL A 135 8.82 -0.97 6.79
N ALA A 136 8.27 -2.18 6.77
CA ALA A 136 9.02 -3.42 7.07
C ALA A 136 10.16 -3.64 6.08
N MET A 137 9.91 -3.49 4.78
CA MET A 137 10.95 -3.51 3.74
C MET A 137 12.02 -2.45 4.03
N ALA A 138 11.63 -1.21 4.27
CA ALA A 138 12.57 -0.12 4.53
C ALA A 138 13.43 -0.39 5.78
N LEU A 139 12.84 -0.94 6.83
CA LEU A 139 13.56 -1.34 8.03
C LEU A 139 14.57 -2.45 7.75
N ASP A 140 14.17 -3.51 7.01
CA ASP A 140 15.08 -4.60 6.62
C ASP A 140 16.26 -4.08 5.82
N LEU A 141 16.00 -3.21 4.83
CA LEU A 141 17.06 -2.60 4.02
C LEU A 141 17.96 -1.66 4.85
N GLN A 142 17.39 -0.91 5.79
CA GLN A 142 18.16 -0.03 6.66
C GLN A 142 19.07 -0.83 7.59
N LEU A 143 18.58 -1.90 8.22
CA LEU A 143 19.37 -2.80 9.04
C LEU A 143 20.53 -3.43 8.25
N ARG A 144 20.23 -4.00 7.08
CA ARG A 144 21.24 -4.58 6.19
C ARG A 144 22.31 -3.56 5.78
N ALA A 145 21.90 -2.35 5.47
CA ALA A 145 22.82 -1.32 5.01
C ALA A 145 23.71 -0.74 6.12
N SER A 146 23.17 -0.54 7.32
CA SER A 146 23.93 0.02 8.46
C SER A 146 24.86 -1.02 9.09
N SER A 147 24.44 -2.28 9.14
CA SER A 147 25.24 -3.37 9.74
C SER A 147 26.18 -4.08 8.76
N HIS A 148 26.31 -3.61 7.52
CA HIS A 148 27.04 -4.33 6.48
C HIS A 148 26.55 -5.77 6.28
N GLY A 149 25.22 -5.99 6.35
CA GLY A 149 24.58 -7.29 6.17
C GLY A 149 24.59 -8.22 7.40
N ARG A 150 25.14 -7.78 8.55
CA ARG A 150 25.17 -8.60 9.77
C ARG A 150 23.80 -8.77 10.42
N HIS A 151 22.94 -7.78 10.31
CA HIS A 151 21.60 -7.76 10.89
C HIS A 151 20.53 -7.48 9.82
N THR A 152 19.43 -8.18 9.97
CA THR A 152 18.29 -8.16 9.06
C THR A 152 16.98 -8.10 9.86
N LEU A 153 15.87 -7.89 9.20
CA LEU A 153 14.56 -8.01 9.84
C LEU A 153 14.31 -9.45 10.35
N ASP A 154 14.89 -10.47 9.71
CA ASP A 154 14.80 -11.85 10.19
C ASP A 154 15.39 -11.99 11.62
N ASP A 155 16.46 -11.26 11.93
CA ASP A 155 17.09 -11.30 13.25
C ASP A 155 16.22 -10.59 14.29
N VAL A 156 15.58 -9.48 13.92
CA VAL A 156 14.58 -8.82 14.78
C VAL A 156 13.41 -9.76 15.07
N MET A 157 12.91 -10.48 14.07
CA MET A 157 11.83 -11.45 14.25
C MET A 157 12.24 -12.64 15.13
N ARG A 158 13.47 -13.14 14.98
CA ARG A 158 14.02 -14.19 15.88
C ARG A 158 14.15 -13.70 17.32
N LEU A 159 14.60 -12.46 17.49
CA LEU A 159 14.69 -11.85 18.82
C LEU A 159 13.29 -11.64 19.42
N ALA A 160 12.31 -11.19 18.62
CA ALA A 160 10.92 -11.09 19.03
C ALA A 160 10.35 -12.46 19.46
N TRP A 161 10.64 -13.49 18.69
CA TRP A 161 10.26 -14.86 19.08
C TRP A 161 10.89 -15.30 20.40
N SER A 162 12.18 -15.07 20.57
CA SER A 162 12.90 -15.43 21.80
C SER A 162 12.31 -14.75 23.05
N ARG A 163 11.84 -13.50 22.93
CA ARG A 163 11.35 -12.71 24.06
C ARG A 163 9.86 -12.83 24.30
N PHE A 164 9.04 -12.95 23.23
CA PHE A 164 7.59 -12.86 23.28
C PHE A 164 6.84 -14.05 22.66
N GLY A 165 7.58 -15.05 22.15
CA GLY A 165 7.00 -16.25 21.52
C GLY A 165 6.26 -17.18 22.47
N ASP A 166 6.41 -16.99 23.78
CA ASP A 166 5.63 -17.68 24.82
C ASP A 166 4.21 -17.11 25.02
N GLY A 167 3.89 -15.99 24.34
CA GLY A 167 2.57 -15.37 24.37
C GLY A 167 2.33 -14.38 25.51
N ARG A 168 3.39 -13.96 26.23
CA ARG A 168 3.28 -12.97 27.32
C ARG A 168 2.82 -11.57 26.88
N GLY A 169 2.82 -11.30 25.58
CA GLY A 169 2.48 -10.00 25.00
C GLY A 169 3.68 -9.05 24.87
N MET A 170 3.77 -8.40 23.70
CA MET A 170 4.79 -7.40 23.39
C MET A 170 4.24 -6.01 23.74
N PRO A 171 4.98 -5.16 24.49
CA PRO A 171 4.61 -3.76 24.70
C PRO A 171 4.49 -2.97 23.39
N GLU A 172 3.78 -1.85 23.39
CA GLU A 172 3.53 -1.02 22.20
C GLU A 172 4.83 -0.51 21.52
N ASP A 173 5.89 -0.27 22.31
CA ASP A 173 7.23 0.12 21.85
C ASP A 173 8.21 -1.07 21.69
N GLY A 174 7.73 -2.28 21.98
CA GLY A 174 8.59 -3.46 22.09
C GLY A 174 9.29 -3.81 20.78
N PHE A 175 8.62 -3.68 19.64
CA PHE A 175 9.23 -3.99 18.34
C PHE A 175 10.33 -2.98 17.96
N GLU A 176 10.09 -1.69 18.21
CA GLU A 176 11.07 -0.64 17.98
C GLU A 176 12.32 -0.86 18.87
N ALA A 177 12.11 -1.22 20.13
CA ALA A 177 13.20 -1.53 21.05
C ALA A 177 14.06 -2.72 20.57
N LEU A 178 13.42 -3.79 20.05
CA LEU A 178 14.13 -4.94 19.47
C LEU A 178 14.95 -4.56 18.23
N ALA A 179 14.37 -3.75 17.36
CA ALA A 179 15.08 -3.29 16.16
C ALA A 179 16.28 -2.39 16.51
N ASN A 180 16.11 -1.48 17.48
CA ASN A 180 17.19 -0.63 17.96
C ASN A 180 18.32 -1.41 18.64
N GLU A 181 17.99 -2.50 19.35
CA GLU A 181 19.01 -3.36 19.99
C GLU A 181 19.95 -4.03 18.98
N LEU A 182 19.42 -4.36 17.80
CA LEU A 182 20.20 -5.01 16.73
C LEU A 182 20.81 -4.01 15.73
N ALA A 183 20.33 -2.77 15.73
CA ALA A 183 20.82 -1.77 14.80
C ALA A 183 22.18 -1.21 15.24
N ASP A 184 23.10 -0.97 14.29
CA ASP A 184 24.35 -0.25 14.54
C ASP A 184 24.15 1.29 14.59
N THR A 185 22.92 1.76 14.39
CA THR A 185 22.55 3.18 14.37
C THR A 185 21.23 3.37 15.12
N ASP A 186 21.02 4.54 15.70
CA ASP A 186 19.72 4.90 16.28
C ASP A 186 18.65 4.96 15.18
N LEU A 187 17.56 4.21 15.34
CA LEU A 187 16.41 4.14 14.44
C LEU A 187 15.26 5.06 14.87
N SER A 188 15.44 5.89 15.89
CA SER A 188 14.36 6.76 16.41
C SER A 188 13.78 7.67 15.34
N ASP A 189 14.62 8.33 14.53
CA ASP A 189 14.17 9.19 13.44
C ASP A 189 13.46 8.40 12.33
N PHE A 190 13.94 7.18 12.04
CA PHE A 190 13.28 6.27 11.10
C PHE A 190 11.86 5.95 11.58
N PHE A 191 11.69 5.49 12.81
CA PHE A 191 10.38 5.15 13.35
C PHE A 191 9.47 6.36 13.49
N ASN A 192 9.98 7.51 13.93
CA ASN A 192 9.20 8.74 13.98
C ASN A 192 8.65 9.14 12.60
N THR A 193 9.47 9.04 11.56
CA THR A 193 9.05 9.34 10.18
C THR A 193 8.08 8.30 9.65
N ALA A 194 8.37 7.02 9.85
CA ALA A 194 7.61 5.92 9.27
C ALA A 194 6.24 5.71 9.93
N LEU A 195 6.17 5.85 11.27
CA LEU A 195 5.01 5.45 12.07
C LEU A 195 4.16 6.63 12.53
N ARG A 196 4.80 7.75 12.92
CA ARG A 196 4.16 8.90 13.61
C ARG A 196 4.01 10.12 12.72
N ASN A 197 4.52 10.05 11.48
CA ASN A 197 4.44 11.12 10.51
C ASN A 197 3.69 10.66 9.25
N THR A 198 3.15 11.63 8.50
CA THR A 198 2.51 11.39 7.19
C THR A 198 3.45 11.62 6.01
N GLN A 199 4.71 11.91 6.27
CA GLN A 199 5.76 11.97 5.25
C GLN A 199 6.03 10.60 4.64
N ASP A 200 6.27 10.57 3.34
CA ASP A 200 6.70 9.35 2.65
C ASP A 200 8.18 9.08 2.98
N LEU A 201 8.55 7.82 3.18
CA LEU A 201 9.94 7.40 3.30
C LEU A 201 10.65 7.58 1.95
N ASP A 202 11.92 7.96 1.96
CA ASP A 202 12.74 8.00 0.76
C ASP A 202 13.16 6.58 0.32
N LEU A 203 12.15 5.85 -0.22
CA LEU A 203 12.37 4.49 -0.71
C LEU A 203 13.31 4.48 -1.92
N ALA A 204 13.36 5.56 -2.72
CA ALA A 204 14.23 5.62 -3.89
C ALA A 204 15.71 5.59 -3.50
N ALA A 205 16.11 6.46 -2.56
CA ALA A 205 17.48 6.48 -2.05
C ALA A 205 17.87 5.17 -1.35
N LEU A 206 16.93 4.57 -0.61
CA LEU A 206 17.18 3.32 0.10
C LEU A 206 17.35 2.15 -0.87
N LEU A 207 16.45 1.98 -1.84
CA LEU A 207 16.51 0.91 -2.86
C LEU A 207 17.73 1.04 -3.76
N HIS A 208 18.14 2.27 -4.08
CA HIS A 208 19.35 2.52 -4.87
C HIS A 208 20.61 1.91 -4.23
N ARG A 209 20.70 1.89 -2.89
CA ARG A 209 21.79 1.24 -2.15
C ARG A 209 21.84 -0.29 -2.34
N PHE A 210 20.77 -0.87 -2.88
CA PHE A 210 20.62 -2.29 -3.22
C PHE A 210 20.61 -2.54 -4.74
N GLY A 211 21.01 -1.55 -5.53
CA GLY A 211 21.02 -1.66 -6.99
C GLY A 211 19.62 -1.84 -7.58
N ILE A 212 18.62 -1.21 -6.97
CA ILE A 212 17.26 -1.19 -7.49
C ILE A 212 16.85 0.27 -7.69
N ARG A 213 16.28 0.56 -8.84
CA ARG A 213 15.76 1.88 -9.17
C ARG A 213 14.25 1.90 -9.06
N LEU A 214 13.76 2.89 -8.34
CA LEU A 214 12.35 3.26 -8.32
C LEU A 214 12.14 4.30 -9.42
N GLN A 215 11.42 3.96 -10.45
CA GLN A 215 11.18 4.85 -11.59
C GLN A 215 9.69 4.89 -11.93
N PRO A 216 9.18 5.98 -12.50
CA PRO A 216 7.85 5.95 -13.07
C PRO A 216 7.73 4.77 -14.03
N ALA A 217 6.62 4.05 -14.03
CA ALA A 217 6.35 3.13 -15.13
C ALA A 217 6.35 3.94 -16.42
N ALA A 218 6.81 3.30 -17.51
CA ALA A 218 7.11 3.95 -18.78
C ALA A 218 6.13 5.10 -19.07
N GLU A 219 6.65 6.22 -19.58
CA GLU A 219 5.88 7.38 -19.97
C GLU A 219 4.71 6.95 -20.89
N GLN A 220 3.59 6.66 -20.24
CA GLN A 220 2.34 6.65 -20.99
C GLN A 220 2.05 8.09 -21.40
N PRO A 221 1.62 8.35 -22.63
CA PRO A 221 1.16 9.68 -23.00
C PRO A 221 0.25 10.21 -21.91
N ALA A 222 0.48 11.45 -21.49
CA ALA A 222 -0.31 12.06 -20.43
C ALA A 222 -1.80 11.95 -20.76
N ALA A 223 -2.47 10.96 -20.19
CA ALA A 223 -3.90 10.74 -20.41
C ALA A 223 -4.70 11.68 -19.51
N ALA A 224 -5.79 12.18 -20.04
CA ALA A 224 -6.72 12.98 -19.27
C ALA A 224 -7.33 12.12 -18.13
N TYR A 225 -7.50 12.74 -16.98
CA TYR A 225 -7.86 12.09 -15.73
C TYR A 225 -8.95 12.88 -15.02
N LEU A 226 -9.96 12.16 -14.51
CA LEU A 226 -11.06 12.73 -13.75
C LEU A 226 -10.80 12.70 -12.22
N GLY A 227 -10.18 11.65 -11.73
CA GLY A 227 -9.91 11.46 -10.30
C GLY A 227 -11.10 10.97 -9.49
N ALA A 228 -11.91 10.12 -10.10
CA ALA A 228 -13.03 9.45 -9.46
C ALA A 228 -13.05 7.98 -9.86
N THR A 229 -13.66 7.14 -9.04
CA THR A 229 -13.90 5.73 -9.35
C THR A 229 -15.39 5.45 -9.35
N VAL A 230 -15.82 4.50 -10.18
CA VAL A 230 -17.24 4.09 -10.25
C VAL A 230 -17.52 2.89 -9.35
N ARG A 231 -18.79 2.70 -8.98
CA ARG A 231 -19.25 1.53 -8.23
C ARG A 231 -19.06 0.27 -9.07
N PRO A 232 -18.46 -0.80 -8.53
CA PRO A 232 -18.32 -2.07 -9.24
C PRO A 232 -19.69 -2.64 -9.62
N ALA A 233 -19.73 -3.34 -10.78
CA ALA A 233 -20.93 -4.02 -11.30
C ALA A 233 -22.14 -3.09 -11.58
N SER A 234 -21.97 -1.77 -11.54
CA SER A 234 -23.00 -0.84 -11.98
C SER A 234 -22.99 -0.70 -13.50
N THR A 235 -24.16 -0.61 -14.11
CA THR A 235 -24.30 -0.27 -15.52
C THR A 235 -24.20 1.22 -15.76
N THR A 236 -24.57 2.05 -14.79
CA THR A 236 -24.49 3.50 -14.82
C THR A 236 -23.23 3.98 -14.10
N ALA A 237 -22.70 5.15 -14.48
CA ALA A 237 -21.47 5.69 -13.93
C ALA A 237 -21.71 6.37 -12.57
N ILE A 238 -22.12 5.58 -11.55
CA ILE A 238 -22.27 6.05 -10.17
C ILE A 238 -20.90 6.15 -9.54
N LEU A 239 -20.52 7.35 -9.08
CA LEU A 239 -19.25 7.57 -8.43
C LEU A 239 -19.20 6.88 -7.07
N LYS A 240 -18.16 6.08 -6.84
CA LYS A 240 -17.87 5.45 -5.55
C LYS A 240 -16.98 6.33 -4.70
N HIS A 241 -15.88 6.78 -5.28
CA HIS A 241 -14.92 7.66 -4.62
C HIS A 241 -14.61 8.85 -5.53
N VAL A 242 -14.41 10.02 -4.94
CA VAL A 242 -13.87 11.21 -5.57
C VAL A 242 -12.60 11.58 -4.81
N LEU A 243 -11.45 11.57 -5.50
CA LEU A 243 -10.16 11.77 -4.85
C LEU A 243 -9.95 13.25 -4.51
N SER A 244 -9.31 13.50 -3.39
CA SER A 244 -8.91 14.84 -2.98
C SER A 244 -7.99 15.48 -4.01
N ASP A 245 -8.18 16.78 -4.22
CA ASP A 245 -7.41 17.58 -5.17
C ASP A 245 -7.51 17.12 -6.64
N SER A 246 -8.50 16.29 -6.95
CA SER A 246 -8.77 15.82 -8.31
C SER A 246 -9.61 16.82 -9.13
N PRO A 247 -9.60 16.70 -10.47
CA PRO A 247 -10.54 17.42 -11.35
C PRO A 247 -12.00 17.24 -10.95
N ALA A 248 -12.41 16.02 -10.62
CA ALA A 248 -13.77 15.71 -10.18
C ALA A 248 -14.15 16.52 -8.92
N GLN A 249 -13.31 16.51 -7.90
CA GLN A 249 -13.58 17.26 -6.68
C GLN A 249 -13.64 18.76 -6.93
N ARG A 250 -12.68 19.30 -7.68
CA ARG A 250 -12.66 20.75 -7.99
C ARG A 250 -13.85 21.18 -8.86
N GLY A 251 -14.35 20.30 -9.73
CA GLY A 251 -15.55 20.50 -10.51
C GLY A 251 -16.84 20.39 -9.70
N GLY A 252 -16.77 19.95 -8.44
CA GLY A 252 -17.93 19.82 -7.56
C GLY A 252 -18.65 18.47 -7.64
N LEU A 253 -18.03 17.45 -8.27
CA LEU A 253 -18.54 16.08 -8.21
C LEU A 253 -18.31 15.48 -6.82
N ALA A 254 -19.19 14.60 -6.40
CA ALA A 254 -19.16 13.91 -5.11
C ALA A 254 -19.46 12.41 -5.25
N PRO A 255 -19.09 11.58 -4.28
CA PRO A 255 -19.53 10.19 -4.22
C PRO A 255 -21.07 10.11 -4.26
N GLY A 256 -21.59 9.13 -4.99
CA GLY A 256 -23.02 8.95 -5.22
C GLY A 256 -23.57 9.70 -6.43
N ASP A 257 -22.85 10.65 -7.03
CA ASP A 257 -23.27 11.26 -8.28
C ASP A 257 -23.31 10.22 -9.40
N GLU A 258 -24.40 10.20 -10.18
CA GLU A 258 -24.56 9.36 -11.34
C GLU A 258 -24.28 10.18 -12.61
N ILE A 259 -23.09 9.99 -13.19
CA ILE A 259 -22.74 10.66 -14.45
C ILE A 259 -23.51 10.01 -15.60
N ILE A 260 -24.29 10.81 -16.32
CA ILE A 260 -25.11 10.33 -17.45
C ILE A 260 -24.56 10.76 -18.81
N ALA A 261 -23.85 11.89 -18.88
CA ALA A 261 -23.25 12.36 -20.12
C ALA A 261 -22.02 13.24 -19.89
N ILE A 262 -21.11 13.24 -20.86
CA ILE A 262 -19.99 14.19 -21.00
C ILE A 262 -20.11 14.85 -22.37
N ASP A 263 -20.14 16.18 -22.41
CA ASP A 263 -20.38 16.99 -23.64
C ASP A 263 -21.57 16.47 -24.45
N ALA A 264 -22.69 16.25 -23.77
CA ALA A 264 -23.94 15.70 -24.32
C ALA A 264 -23.84 14.26 -24.87
N LEU A 265 -22.73 13.57 -24.72
CA LEU A 265 -22.57 12.16 -25.09
C LEU A 265 -22.78 11.25 -23.89
N LYS A 266 -23.72 10.30 -24.02
CA LYS A 266 -24.02 9.33 -22.98
C LYS A 266 -22.74 8.55 -22.53
N VAL A 267 -22.60 8.32 -21.25
CA VAL A 267 -21.55 7.47 -20.67
C VAL A 267 -22.15 6.40 -19.77
N THR A 268 -21.40 5.33 -19.60
CA THR A 268 -21.69 4.21 -18.70
C THR A 268 -20.51 4.00 -17.75
N ALA A 269 -20.68 3.15 -16.74
CA ALA A 269 -19.59 2.78 -15.84
C ALA A 269 -18.39 2.17 -16.60
N ALA A 270 -18.67 1.40 -17.65
CA ALA A 270 -17.63 0.69 -18.41
C ALA A 270 -16.79 1.61 -19.32
N ASP A 271 -17.35 2.72 -19.78
CA ASP A 271 -16.68 3.58 -20.77
C ASP A 271 -16.27 4.97 -20.23
N LEU A 272 -16.58 5.29 -18.99
CA LEU A 272 -16.26 6.59 -18.38
C LEU A 272 -14.78 6.95 -18.55
N ASP A 273 -13.86 6.09 -18.09
CA ASP A 273 -12.43 6.35 -18.16
C ASP A 273 -11.93 6.46 -19.60
N THR A 274 -12.38 5.54 -20.48
CA THR A 274 -12.05 5.58 -21.90
C THR A 274 -12.56 6.85 -22.57
N ARG A 275 -13.72 7.35 -22.17
CA ARG A 275 -14.29 8.59 -22.66
C ARG A 275 -13.46 9.79 -22.22
N ILE A 276 -13.10 9.87 -20.95
CA ILE A 276 -12.23 10.93 -20.39
C ILE A 276 -10.87 10.95 -21.10
N GLN A 277 -10.26 9.80 -21.33
CA GLN A 277 -8.94 9.69 -21.98
C GLN A 277 -8.91 10.17 -23.46
N ARG A 278 -10.07 10.36 -24.10
CA ARG A 278 -10.15 10.92 -25.46
C ARG A 278 -9.98 12.44 -25.52
N TYR A 279 -10.09 13.11 -24.38
CA TYR A 279 -9.88 14.56 -24.29
C TYR A 279 -8.40 14.88 -24.08
N PRO A 280 -7.93 16.02 -24.54
CA PRO A 280 -6.59 16.49 -24.20
C PRO A 280 -6.53 16.88 -22.71
N VAL A 281 -5.37 16.73 -22.12
CA VAL A 281 -5.10 17.26 -20.77
C VAL A 281 -5.31 18.76 -20.79
N GLY A 282 -5.99 19.29 -19.77
CA GLY A 282 -6.36 20.70 -19.67
C GLY A 282 -7.70 21.05 -20.34
N ALA A 283 -8.33 20.12 -21.05
CA ALA A 283 -9.66 20.36 -21.59
C ALA A 283 -10.68 20.54 -20.46
N THR A 284 -11.62 21.47 -20.66
CA THR A 284 -12.79 21.61 -19.81
C THR A 284 -13.97 20.91 -20.49
N VAL A 285 -14.54 19.93 -19.79
CA VAL A 285 -15.71 19.17 -20.26
C VAL A 285 -16.92 19.49 -19.42
N THR A 286 -18.10 19.45 -20.06
CA THR A 286 -19.38 19.61 -19.36
C THR A 286 -19.91 18.23 -18.98
N ILE A 287 -20.08 17.98 -17.69
CA ILE A 287 -20.61 16.73 -17.13
C ILE A 287 -22.04 16.95 -16.67
N LEU A 288 -22.95 16.11 -17.17
CA LEU A 288 -24.31 15.99 -16.66
C LEU A 288 -24.37 14.82 -15.69
N ALA A 289 -24.84 15.07 -14.48
CA ALA A 289 -24.96 14.05 -13.44
C ALA A 289 -26.24 14.24 -12.64
N PHE A 290 -26.78 13.14 -12.12
CA PHE A 290 -27.78 13.20 -11.05
C PHE A 290 -27.07 13.14 -9.69
N ARG A 291 -27.40 14.10 -8.83
CA ARG A 291 -27.12 14.01 -7.38
C ARG A 291 -28.42 13.78 -6.68
N ARG A 292 -28.65 12.57 -6.18
CA ARG A 292 -29.98 12.12 -5.77
C ARG A 292 -30.95 12.24 -6.96
N ASP A 293 -31.98 13.03 -6.86
CA ASP A 293 -33.00 13.21 -7.91
C ASP A 293 -32.83 14.52 -8.70
N GLU A 294 -31.78 15.30 -8.43
CA GLU A 294 -31.55 16.59 -9.08
C GLU A 294 -30.50 16.47 -10.20
N LEU A 295 -30.87 16.91 -11.39
CA LEU A 295 -29.97 17.01 -12.52
C LEU A 295 -29.02 18.19 -12.33
N MET A 296 -27.71 17.89 -12.33
CA MET A 296 -26.64 18.87 -12.22
C MET A 296 -25.87 18.98 -13.54
N THR A 297 -25.39 20.18 -13.80
CA THR A 297 -24.41 20.43 -14.84
C THR A 297 -23.15 21.02 -14.22
N VAL A 298 -22.02 20.34 -14.37
CA VAL A 298 -20.73 20.80 -13.83
C VAL A 298 -19.68 20.86 -14.93
N ASN A 299 -18.82 21.87 -14.87
CA ASN A 299 -17.67 21.99 -15.76
C ASN A 299 -16.41 21.52 -15.05
N VAL A 300 -15.73 20.54 -15.64
CA VAL A 300 -14.54 19.92 -15.06
C VAL A 300 -13.36 20.13 -15.99
N THR A 301 -12.30 20.77 -15.49
CA THR A 301 -11.03 20.90 -16.22
C THR A 301 -10.17 19.68 -15.91
N LEU A 302 -10.00 18.82 -16.92
CA LEU A 302 -9.25 17.58 -16.83
C LEU A 302 -7.76 17.86 -16.64
N GLN A 303 -7.08 17.01 -15.88
CA GLN A 303 -5.64 17.06 -15.67
C GLN A 303 -4.97 15.78 -16.15
N SER A 304 -3.63 15.77 -16.23
CA SER A 304 -2.92 14.52 -16.39
C SER A 304 -3.14 13.63 -15.17
N ALA A 305 -3.30 12.34 -15.42
CA ALA A 305 -3.27 11.37 -14.31
C ALA A 305 -1.97 11.56 -13.49
N PRO A 306 -2.05 11.54 -12.16
CA PRO A 306 -0.83 11.46 -11.36
C PRO A 306 -0.04 10.22 -11.80
N PRO A 307 1.28 10.18 -11.63
CA PRO A 307 2.06 8.98 -11.92
C PRO A 307 1.46 7.80 -11.14
N SER A 308 0.65 6.99 -11.84
CA SER A 308 -0.19 5.95 -11.21
C SER A 308 0.55 4.65 -10.97
N SER A 309 1.71 4.49 -11.57
CA SER A 309 2.52 3.29 -11.42
C SER A 309 3.99 3.65 -11.32
N THR A 310 4.54 3.24 -10.21
CA THR A 310 5.98 3.24 -9.99
C THR A 310 6.47 1.83 -10.26
N ARG A 311 7.60 1.68 -10.90
CA ARG A 311 8.20 0.39 -11.19
C ARG A 311 9.55 0.27 -10.50
N LEU A 312 9.73 -0.83 -9.79
CA LEU A 312 11.03 -1.23 -9.29
C LEU A 312 11.73 -2.07 -10.35
N VAL A 313 12.92 -1.66 -10.74
CA VAL A 313 13.73 -2.37 -11.73
C VAL A 313 15.13 -2.59 -11.20
N LEU A 314 15.73 -3.71 -11.59
CA LEU A 314 17.14 -3.95 -11.32
C LEU A 314 17.98 -2.89 -12.02
N ASP A 315 19.00 -2.40 -11.33
CA ASP A 315 20.02 -1.57 -11.94
C ASP A 315 21.13 -2.48 -12.48
N ASP A 316 21.19 -2.62 -13.80
CA ASP A 316 22.19 -3.45 -14.48
C ASP A 316 23.61 -2.91 -14.32
N ALA A 317 23.75 -1.62 -14.00
CA ALA A 317 25.03 -0.97 -13.71
C ALA A 317 25.47 -1.13 -12.24
N ALA A 318 24.66 -1.77 -11.39
CA ALA A 318 25.01 -1.97 -9.99
C ALA A 318 26.23 -2.88 -9.84
N THR A 319 27.21 -2.42 -9.07
CA THR A 319 28.47 -3.13 -8.83
C THR A 319 28.86 -3.09 -7.35
N GLY A 320 29.85 -3.89 -6.96
CA GLY A 320 30.41 -3.89 -5.60
C GLY A 320 29.35 -4.09 -4.53
N ALA A 321 29.40 -3.28 -3.50
CA ALA A 321 28.54 -3.41 -2.33
C ALA A 321 27.02 -3.31 -2.63
N CYS A 322 26.61 -2.64 -3.70
CA CYS A 322 25.20 -2.59 -4.09
C CYS A 322 24.72 -3.97 -4.57
N LEU A 323 25.51 -4.61 -5.42
CA LEU A 323 25.22 -5.95 -5.93
C LEU A 323 25.23 -6.99 -4.80
N GLU A 324 26.23 -6.94 -3.93
CA GLU A 324 26.33 -7.85 -2.77
C GLU A 324 25.11 -7.73 -1.87
N ARG A 325 24.68 -6.51 -1.54
CA ARG A 325 23.47 -6.28 -0.73
C ARG A 325 22.20 -6.77 -1.43
N ARG A 326 22.10 -6.58 -2.73
CA ARG A 326 20.96 -7.07 -3.52
C ARG A 326 20.87 -8.60 -3.46
N ILE A 327 21.99 -9.29 -3.70
CA ILE A 327 22.09 -10.75 -3.60
C ILE A 327 21.71 -11.22 -2.19
N ALA A 328 22.23 -10.56 -1.16
CA ALA A 328 21.92 -10.90 0.23
C ALA A 328 20.45 -10.68 0.62
N TRP A 329 19.74 -9.79 -0.09
CA TRP A 329 18.31 -9.52 0.17
C TRP A 329 17.40 -10.42 -0.67
N LEU A 330 17.63 -10.50 -1.97
CA LEU A 330 16.73 -11.16 -2.94
C LEU A 330 17.12 -12.59 -3.31
N GLY A 331 18.31 -13.01 -2.92
CA GLY A 331 18.92 -14.21 -3.47
C GLY A 331 19.67 -13.91 -4.76
N GLY A 332 20.57 -14.79 -5.15
CA GLY A 332 21.36 -14.70 -6.37
C GLY A 332 20.74 -15.47 -7.52
#